data_5c16e4314f03b0a07ec5bbe121131cb1
#
_entry.id   5c16e4314f03b0a07ec5bbe121131cb1
#
_cell.length_a   1.000
_cell.length_b   1.000
_cell.length_c   1.000
_cell.angle_alpha   90.00
_cell.angle_beta   90.00
_cell.angle_gamma   90.00
#
_symmetry.space_group_name_H-M   'P 1'
#
loop_
_entity.id
_entity.type
_entity.pdbx_description
1 polymer ?
#
loop_
_entity_poly.entity_id
_entity_poly.type
_entity_poly.pdbx_seq_one_letter_code
_entity_poly.pdbx_strand_id
1 'polypeptide(L)'
;MGISLILPFTIFGINTTNRELKAEKNLIAASEKDLFLYRQMGASYLCIASKADVDFNKGLGIASATFANVIIGKHGGVIKQLGDQKLDEKRLYNAGTFQIVGSALNICPESIPKKIKTDYEKRLKQLVRESKK
;
A
#
# COMPACT_ATOMS: atom_id res chain seq x y z
N MET A 1 -14.70 54.06 38.26
CA MET A 1 -13.24 53.89 38.24
C MET A 1 -12.94 52.49 37.70
N GLY A 2 -12.72 52.40 36.45
CA GLY A 2 -12.35 51.12 35.80
C GLY A 2 -10.87 51.07 35.55
N ILE A 3 -10.17 50.12 36.17
CA ILE A 3 -8.77 49.87 35.91
C ILE A 3 -8.73 48.83 34.76
N SER A 4 -8.41 49.33 33.57
CA SER A 4 -8.19 48.49 32.40
C SER A 4 -6.76 47.95 32.47
N LEU A 5 -6.65 46.65 32.81
CA LEU A 5 -5.39 45.92 32.75
C LEU A 5 -5.19 45.44 31.30
N ILE A 6 -4.41 46.23 30.58
CA ILE A 6 -3.91 45.81 29.25
C ILE A 6 -2.67 44.95 29.50
N LEU A 7 -2.84 43.61 29.36
CA LEU A 7 -1.71 42.70 29.32
C LEU A 7 -1.06 42.78 27.91
N PRO A 8 0.26 43.02 27.85
CA PRO A 8 0.95 42.93 26.57
C PRO A 8 1.06 41.50 26.14
N PHE A 9 0.40 41.18 25.03
CA PHE A 9 0.59 39.91 24.31
C PHE A 9 2.01 39.95 23.72
N THR A 10 2.98 39.38 24.42
CA THR A 10 4.30 39.11 23.85
C THR A 10 4.11 37.97 22.84
N ILE A 11 4.07 38.35 21.57
CA ILE A 11 4.19 37.40 20.46
C ILE A 11 5.60 36.80 20.57
N PHE A 12 5.67 35.60 21.14
CA PHE A 12 6.84 34.74 20.97
C PHE A 12 6.93 34.43 19.48
N GLY A 13 7.83 35.09 18.79
CA GLY A 13 8.24 34.76 17.45
C GLY A 13 8.76 33.32 17.45
N ILE A 14 7.91 32.39 17.03
CA ILE A 14 8.35 31.05 16.69
C ILE A 14 9.16 31.21 15.41
N ASN A 15 10.47 31.34 15.58
CA ASN A 15 11.42 31.10 14.53
C ASN A 15 11.27 29.63 14.13
N THR A 16 10.33 29.36 13.24
CA THR A 16 10.36 28.13 12.45
C THR A 16 11.55 28.23 11.51
N THR A 17 12.75 28.00 12.07
CA THR A 17 13.83 27.52 11.24
C THR A 17 13.30 26.27 10.57
N ASN A 18 13.02 26.39 9.27
CA ASN A 18 12.88 25.26 8.37
C ASN A 18 14.18 24.43 8.45
N ARG A 19 14.33 23.65 9.52
CA ARG A 19 15.07 22.42 9.47
C ARG A 19 14.20 21.50 8.61
N GLU A 20 14.37 21.61 7.30
CA GLU A 20 14.22 20.43 6.47
C GLU A 20 15.11 19.37 7.11
N LEU A 21 14.50 18.54 7.94
CA LEU A 21 15.04 17.25 8.29
C LEU A 21 15.07 16.46 6.96
N LYS A 22 16.12 16.70 6.17
CA LYS A 22 16.67 15.70 5.26
C LYS A 22 17.21 14.57 6.15
N ALA A 23 16.32 13.87 6.82
CA ALA A 23 16.57 12.49 7.12
C ALA A 23 16.60 11.81 5.75
N GLU A 24 17.78 11.64 5.17
CA GLU A 24 18.00 10.54 4.25
C GLU A 24 17.60 9.29 5.04
N LYS A 25 16.31 8.93 4.96
CA LYS A 25 15.86 7.64 5.38
C LYS A 25 16.62 6.68 4.48
N ASN A 26 17.59 5.99 5.03
CA ASN A 26 18.12 4.78 4.43
C ASN A 26 16.95 3.80 4.33
N LEU A 27 16.19 3.91 3.23
CA LEU A 27 15.01 3.09 3.01
C LEU A 27 15.50 1.69 2.70
N ILE A 28 15.13 0.74 3.56
CA ILE A 28 15.46 -0.67 3.38
C ILE A 28 14.46 -1.25 2.37
N ALA A 29 14.97 -1.91 1.33
CA ALA A 29 14.15 -2.61 0.34
C ALA A 29 13.17 -3.59 0.99
N ALA A 30 11.95 -3.65 0.46
CA ALA A 30 10.92 -4.56 0.96
C ALA A 30 11.39 -6.02 0.83
N SER A 31 11.40 -6.74 1.93
CA SER A 31 11.69 -8.17 1.97
C SER A 31 10.47 -8.99 1.53
N GLU A 32 10.66 -10.29 1.27
CA GLU A 32 9.54 -11.21 1.02
C GLU A 32 8.57 -11.26 2.20
N LYS A 33 9.07 -11.17 3.43
CA LYS A 33 8.25 -11.11 4.64
C LYS A 33 7.39 -9.85 4.71
N ASP A 34 7.94 -8.70 4.29
CA ASP A 34 7.19 -7.45 4.20
C ASP A 34 6.09 -7.56 3.13
N LEU A 35 6.41 -8.08 1.95
CA LEU A 35 5.44 -8.29 0.88
C LEU A 35 4.33 -9.26 1.28
N PHE A 36 4.70 -10.35 1.97
CA PHE A 36 3.73 -11.29 2.53
C PHE A 36 2.75 -10.59 3.47
N LEU A 37 3.27 -9.81 4.42
CA LEU A 37 2.45 -9.06 5.37
C LEU A 37 1.50 -8.09 4.65
N TYR A 38 2.01 -7.30 3.70
CA TYR A 38 1.20 -6.28 3.02
C TYR A 38 0.11 -6.89 2.15
N ARG A 39 0.41 -7.98 1.42
CA ARG A 39 -0.61 -8.67 0.62
C ARG A 39 -1.67 -9.35 1.49
N GLN A 40 -1.29 -9.91 2.65
CA GLN A 40 -2.25 -10.52 3.58
C GLN A 40 -3.17 -9.47 4.22
N MET A 41 -2.63 -8.32 4.59
CA MET A 41 -3.44 -7.19 5.08
C MET A 41 -4.41 -6.71 4.00
N GLY A 42 -3.96 -6.55 2.76
CA GLY A 42 -4.80 -6.17 1.63
C GLY A 42 -5.90 -7.20 1.34
N ALA A 43 -5.58 -8.48 1.38
CA ALA A 43 -6.55 -9.57 1.18
C ALA A 43 -7.58 -9.64 2.32
N SER A 44 -7.13 -9.51 3.56
CA SER A 44 -8.04 -9.47 4.72
C SER A 44 -8.99 -8.28 4.65
N TYR A 45 -8.47 -7.09 4.30
CA TYR A 45 -9.30 -5.92 4.07
C TYR A 45 -10.35 -6.18 2.98
N LEU A 46 -9.93 -6.75 1.84
CA LEU A 46 -10.84 -7.05 0.72
C LEU A 46 -11.96 -8.01 1.13
N CYS A 47 -11.64 -9.06 1.89
CA CYS A 47 -12.62 -10.00 2.43
C CYS A 47 -13.61 -9.33 3.38
N ILE A 48 -13.14 -8.47 4.27
CA ILE A 48 -14.00 -7.74 5.22
C ILE A 48 -14.86 -6.71 4.48
N ALA A 49 -14.28 -5.95 3.56
CA ALA A 49 -14.99 -4.95 2.75
C ALA A 49 -16.11 -5.60 1.93
N SER A 50 -15.86 -6.76 1.33
CA SER A 50 -16.87 -7.53 0.60
C SER A 50 -18.04 -7.96 1.49
N LYS A 51 -17.78 -8.38 2.73
CA LYS A 51 -18.83 -8.74 3.71
C LYS A 51 -19.60 -7.51 4.23
N ALA A 52 -19.02 -6.33 4.12
CA ALA A 52 -19.64 -5.05 4.48
C ALA A 52 -20.29 -4.34 3.28
N ASP A 53 -20.64 -5.09 2.22
CA ASP A 53 -21.31 -4.61 1.01
C ASP A 53 -20.54 -3.50 0.26
N VAL A 54 -19.22 -3.42 0.43
CA VAL A 54 -18.37 -2.57 -0.40
C VAL A 54 -18.19 -3.22 -1.77
N ASP A 55 -18.40 -2.47 -2.85
CA ASP A 55 -18.13 -2.94 -4.20
C ASP A 55 -16.75 -3.58 -4.32
N PHE A 56 -16.67 -4.77 -4.89
CA PHE A 56 -15.45 -5.56 -4.95
C PHE A 56 -14.30 -4.82 -5.65
N ASN A 57 -14.57 -4.20 -6.80
CA ASN A 57 -13.54 -3.49 -7.56
C ASN A 57 -13.03 -2.27 -6.81
N LYS A 58 -13.93 -1.57 -6.10
CA LYS A 58 -13.57 -0.44 -5.24
C LYS A 58 -12.70 -0.90 -4.07
N GLY A 59 -13.08 -1.98 -3.40
CA GLY A 59 -12.29 -2.57 -2.31
C GLY A 59 -10.91 -3.03 -2.78
N LEU A 60 -10.85 -3.71 -3.93
CA LEU A 60 -9.59 -4.15 -4.54
C LEU A 60 -8.71 -2.97 -4.94
N GLY A 61 -9.29 -1.91 -5.52
CA GLY A 61 -8.57 -0.69 -5.85
C GLY A 61 -7.91 -0.04 -4.64
N ILE A 62 -8.65 0.09 -3.53
CA ILE A 62 -8.13 0.64 -2.26
C ILE A 62 -6.99 -0.24 -1.72
N ALA A 63 -7.18 -1.56 -1.66
CA ALA A 63 -6.17 -2.49 -1.17
C ALA A 63 -4.88 -2.43 -2.01
N SER A 64 -5.00 -2.39 -3.34
CA SER A 64 -3.88 -2.34 -4.28
C SER A 64 -3.11 -1.01 -4.19
N ALA A 65 -3.82 0.11 -4.08
CA ALA A 65 -3.22 1.43 -3.88
C ALA A 65 -2.48 1.50 -2.52
N THR A 66 -3.08 0.93 -1.46
CA THR A 66 -2.45 0.85 -0.14
C THR A 66 -1.15 0.04 -0.19
N PHE A 67 -1.16 -1.12 -0.87
CA PHE A 67 0.03 -1.93 -1.07
C PHE A 67 1.15 -1.15 -1.76
N ALA A 68 0.84 -0.48 -2.88
CA ALA A 68 1.81 0.33 -3.62
C ALA A 68 2.37 1.47 -2.77
N ASN A 69 1.50 2.21 -2.08
CA ASN A 69 1.89 3.35 -1.25
C ASN A 69 2.78 2.96 -0.05
N VAL A 70 2.52 1.80 0.57
CA VAL A 70 3.38 1.31 1.66
C VAL A 70 4.76 0.97 1.14
N ILE A 71 4.88 0.31 -0.01
CA ILE A 71 6.19 -0.03 -0.59
C ILE A 71 6.94 1.24 -1.02
N ILE A 72 6.26 2.22 -1.61
CA ILE A 72 6.87 3.51 -1.95
C ILE A 72 7.32 4.25 -0.70
N GLY A 73 6.42 4.45 0.26
CA GLY A 73 6.67 5.28 1.43
C GLY A 73 7.67 4.67 2.42
N LYS A 74 7.64 3.36 2.62
CA LYS A 74 8.48 2.66 3.60
C LYS A 74 9.77 2.10 2.99
N HIS A 75 9.75 1.71 1.73
CA HIS A 75 10.83 0.99 1.06
C HIS A 75 11.36 1.70 -0.19
N GLY A 76 10.91 2.93 -0.47
CA GLY A 76 11.36 3.70 -1.63
C GLY A 76 10.98 3.10 -2.98
N GLY A 77 10.01 2.20 -3.02
CA GLY A 77 9.62 1.49 -4.23
C GLY A 77 10.55 0.31 -4.60
N VAL A 78 11.46 -0.08 -3.71
CA VAL A 78 12.44 -1.14 -3.97
C VAL A 78 12.02 -2.45 -3.31
N ILE A 79 12.07 -3.54 -4.06
CA ILE A 79 11.79 -4.91 -3.61
C ILE A 79 13.08 -5.71 -3.67
N LYS A 80 13.50 -6.30 -2.55
CA LYS A 80 14.79 -6.98 -2.40
C LYS A 80 15.04 -8.07 -3.45
N GLN A 81 14.02 -8.87 -3.80
CA GLN A 81 14.14 -9.94 -4.78
C GLN A 81 14.35 -9.44 -6.22
N LEU A 82 14.02 -8.18 -6.50
CA LEU A 82 14.17 -7.54 -7.81
C LEU A 82 15.44 -6.69 -7.91
N GLY A 83 16.33 -6.75 -6.91
CA GLY A 83 17.55 -5.96 -6.83
C GLY A 83 17.28 -4.48 -6.52
N ASP A 84 18.14 -3.60 -7.03
CA ASP A 84 18.07 -2.17 -6.72
C ASP A 84 17.08 -1.38 -7.62
N GLN A 85 16.30 -2.07 -8.44
CA GLN A 85 15.34 -1.45 -9.31
C GLN A 85 14.20 -0.82 -8.53
N LYS A 86 14.05 0.50 -8.66
CA LYS A 86 12.90 1.22 -8.14
C LYS A 86 11.70 1.03 -9.05
N LEU A 87 10.62 0.51 -8.48
CA LEU A 87 9.35 0.34 -9.19
C LEU A 87 8.47 1.58 -9.02
N ASP A 88 7.78 1.95 -10.10
CA ASP A 88 6.78 2.99 -10.07
C ASP A 88 5.45 2.52 -9.43
N GLU A 89 4.60 3.48 -9.10
CA GLU A 89 3.30 3.22 -8.47
C GLU A 89 2.43 2.27 -9.30
N LYS A 90 2.40 2.44 -10.62
CA LYS A 90 1.56 1.62 -11.50
C LYS A 90 1.99 0.15 -11.49
N ARG A 91 3.29 -0.10 -11.52
CA ARG A 91 3.84 -1.47 -11.45
C ARG A 91 3.55 -2.11 -10.10
N LEU A 92 3.74 -1.36 -9.02
CA LEU A 92 3.44 -1.82 -7.67
C LEU A 92 1.95 -2.05 -7.46
N TYR A 93 1.09 -1.18 -7.97
CA TYR A 93 -0.36 -1.35 -7.94
C TYR A 93 -0.79 -2.64 -8.66
N ASN A 94 -0.31 -2.86 -9.89
CA ASN A 94 -0.66 -4.05 -10.66
C ASN A 94 -0.15 -5.35 -10.00
N ALA A 95 1.07 -5.33 -9.47
CA ALA A 95 1.62 -6.46 -8.72
C ALA A 95 0.83 -6.73 -7.44
N GLY A 96 0.48 -5.68 -6.71
CA GLY A 96 -0.35 -5.75 -5.50
C GLY A 96 -1.73 -6.33 -5.79
N THR A 97 -2.39 -5.86 -6.86
CA THR A 97 -3.69 -6.39 -7.30
C THR A 97 -3.64 -7.91 -7.49
N PHE A 98 -2.66 -8.39 -8.23
CA PHE A 98 -2.49 -9.82 -8.49
C PHE A 98 -2.23 -10.62 -7.20
N GLN A 99 -1.32 -10.16 -6.35
CA GLN A 99 -0.96 -10.83 -5.11
C GLN A 99 -2.09 -10.82 -4.07
N ILE A 100 -2.82 -9.71 -3.97
CA ILE A 100 -3.97 -9.57 -3.05
C ILE A 100 -5.10 -10.49 -3.47
N VAL A 101 -5.44 -10.55 -4.77
CA VAL A 101 -6.46 -11.50 -5.27
C VAL A 101 -6.05 -12.94 -4.98
N GLY A 102 -4.79 -13.30 -5.23
CA GLY A 102 -4.29 -14.65 -4.93
C GLY A 102 -4.40 -15.01 -3.44
N SER A 103 -4.07 -14.09 -2.55
CA SER A 103 -4.23 -14.28 -1.11
C SER A 103 -5.71 -14.34 -0.68
N ALA A 104 -6.56 -13.49 -1.24
CA ALA A 104 -8.00 -13.46 -0.94
C ALA A 104 -8.71 -14.73 -1.42
N LEU A 105 -8.29 -15.34 -2.52
CA LEU A 105 -8.81 -16.64 -2.98
C LEU A 105 -8.55 -17.77 -1.97
N ASN A 106 -7.49 -17.66 -1.15
CA ASN A 106 -7.22 -18.62 -0.08
C ASN A 106 -7.99 -18.30 1.22
N ILE A 107 -8.35 -17.04 1.46
CA ILE A 107 -9.00 -16.59 2.71
C ILE A 107 -10.52 -16.61 2.59
N CYS A 108 -11.06 -16.08 1.50
CA CYS A 108 -12.49 -15.87 1.30
C CYS A 108 -12.89 -16.10 -0.17
N PRO A 109 -12.70 -17.32 -0.71
CA PRO A 109 -12.95 -17.63 -2.13
C PRO A 109 -14.38 -17.32 -2.55
N GLU A 110 -15.35 -17.43 -1.65
CA GLU A 110 -16.77 -17.13 -1.90
C GLU A 110 -17.03 -15.63 -2.16
N SER A 111 -16.19 -14.75 -1.64
CA SER A 111 -16.32 -13.30 -1.81
C SER A 111 -15.74 -12.79 -3.13
N ILE A 112 -14.98 -13.62 -3.85
CA ILE A 112 -14.30 -13.20 -5.08
C ILE A 112 -15.20 -13.46 -6.30
N PRO A 113 -15.52 -12.45 -7.12
CA PRO A 113 -16.32 -12.62 -8.33
C PRO A 113 -15.72 -13.65 -9.29
N LYS A 114 -16.58 -14.47 -9.91
CA LYS A 114 -16.16 -15.54 -10.82
C LYS A 114 -15.23 -15.06 -11.94
N LYS A 115 -15.52 -13.90 -12.52
CA LYS A 115 -14.68 -13.29 -13.56
C LYS A 115 -13.26 -13.03 -13.05
N ILE A 116 -13.11 -12.47 -11.85
CA ILE A 116 -11.81 -12.18 -11.24
C ILE A 116 -11.02 -13.48 -10.99
N LYS A 117 -11.68 -14.54 -10.52
CA LYS A 117 -11.05 -15.87 -10.37
C LYS A 117 -10.48 -16.37 -11.68
N THR A 118 -11.31 -16.32 -12.74
CA THR A 118 -10.91 -16.78 -14.08
C THR A 118 -9.74 -15.95 -14.64
N ASP A 119 -9.79 -14.63 -14.51
CA ASP A 119 -8.73 -13.74 -14.97
C ASP A 119 -7.42 -14.00 -14.20
N TYR A 120 -7.49 -14.20 -12.90
CA TYR A 120 -6.34 -14.55 -12.05
C TYR A 120 -5.70 -15.87 -12.46
N GLU A 121 -6.50 -16.93 -12.64
CA GLU A 121 -6.01 -18.26 -13.05
C GLU A 121 -5.34 -18.22 -14.44
N LYS A 122 -5.92 -17.48 -15.38
CA LYS A 122 -5.35 -17.27 -16.71
C LYS A 122 -3.98 -16.59 -16.61
N ARG A 123 -3.87 -15.52 -15.81
CA ARG A 123 -2.62 -14.80 -15.60
C ARG A 123 -1.57 -15.66 -14.90
N LEU A 124 -1.98 -16.42 -13.89
CA LEU A 124 -1.09 -17.33 -13.18
C LEU A 124 -0.49 -18.39 -14.12
N LYS A 125 -1.31 -19.02 -14.98
CA LYS A 125 -0.85 -19.98 -15.98
C LYS A 125 0.15 -19.34 -16.96
N GLN A 126 -0.07 -18.08 -17.36
CA GLN A 126 0.85 -17.34 -18.23
C GLN A 126 2.21 -17.13 -17.53
N LEU A 127 2.22 -16.65 -16.29
CA LEU A 127 3.44 -16.41 -15.52
C LEU A 127 4.24 -17.71 -15.31
N VAL A 128 3.57 -18.82 -15.02
CA VAL A 128 4.24 -20.13 -14.89
C VAL A 128 4.88 -20.59 -16.21
N ARG A 129 4.27 -20.31 -17.36
CA ARG A 129 4.86 -20.63 -18.68
C ARG A 129 6.08 -19.75 -18.95
N GLU A 130 6.01 -18.47 -18.61
CA GLU A 130 7.11 -17.51 -18.81
C GLU A 130 8.32 -17.86 -17.94
N SER A 131 8.11 -18.37 -16.72
CA SER A 131 9.19 -18.77 -15.78
C SER A 131 9.93 -20.04 -16.18
N LYS A 132 9.40 -20.85 -17.13
CA LYS A 132 10.02 -22.08 -17.62
C LYS A 132 10.86 -21.91 -18.89
N LYS A 133 10.93 -20.70 -19.42
CA LYS A 133 11.75 -20.33 -20.58
C LYS A 133 13.09 -19.75 -20.15
#